data_cfa47a3444b88d6e0ce58d19268cf802
#
_entry.id   cfa47a3444b88d6e0ce58d19268cf802
#
_cell.length_a   1.000
_cell.length_b   1.000
_cell.length_c   1.000
_cell.angle_alpha   90.00
_cell.angle_beta   90.00
_cell.angle_gamma   90.00
#
_symmetry.space_group_name_H-M   'P 1'
#
loop_
_entity.id
_entity.type
_entity.pdbx_description
1 polymer ?
#
loop_
_entity_poly.entity_id
_entity_poly.type
_entity_poly.pdbx_seq_one_letter_code
_entity_poly.pdbx_strand_id
1 'polypeptide(L)'
;MTRFLDTHLRARIGTRLIAEQHLALHFASQPIGDAPSGEANQKLPTSPLPSNYIGVIDTALQPARIIRLCEDFVGEICELKYGVRPRLEIGGEPDAAFAHIPVHVEYIITELLKNAFRATIESGNEREPIEVTIAAAPDVPGSERPIQEDADVGFELNSNENPVANQEAMGQTSPSSQSITIRIRDRGGGIPPEVLPHIWSYSFTTFSDMDFQNPENGNLGALNTIATTGGHLSSIAGLGYGLPLSRAYAEYFGGSIAVQSLWGWGTDVYLTLQGVGKID
;
A
#
# COMPACT_ATOMS: atom_id res chain seq x y z
N MET A 1 -5.48 6.33 -22.84
CA MET A 1 -4.25 5.62 -22.44
C MET A 1 -4.31 5.21 -20.96
N THR A 2 -4.70 6.07 -20.03
CA THR A 2 -4.80 5.81 -18.59
C THR A 2 -5.66 4.57 -18.25
N ARG A 3 -6.87 4.44 -18.78
CA ARG A 3 -7.75 3.27 -18.55
C ARG A 3 -7.12 1.93 -18.94
N PHE A 4 -6.35 1.91 -20.01
CA PHE A 4 -5.65 0.70 -20.45
C PHE A 4 -4.57 0.28 -19.44
N LEU A 5 -3.78 1.25 -18.96
CA LEU A 5 -2.76 1.00 -17.93
C LEU A 5 -3.40 0.55 -16.61
N ASP A 6 -4.49 1.19 -16.17
CA ASP A 6 -5.20 0.81 -14.96
C ASP A 6 -5.71 -0.63 -15.03
N THR A 7 -6.31 -1.03 -16.15
CA THR A 7 -6.80 -2.40 -16.35
C THR A 7 -5.65 -3.41 -16.32
N HIS A 8 -4.54 -3.11 -17.01
CA HIS A 8 -3.38 -3.99 -17.03
C HIS A 8 -2.69 -4.11 -15.67
N LEU A 9 -2.57 -3.00 -14.93
CA LEU A 9 -2.01 -3.01 -13.59
C LEU A 9 -2.86 -3.83 -12.63
N ARG A 10 -4.20 -3.67 -12.65
CA ARG A 10 -5.11 -4.49 -11.85
C ARG A 10 -4.96 -5.98 -12.17
N ALA A 11 -4.95 -6.35 -13.44
CA ALA A 11 -4.75 -7.74 -13.85
C ALA A 11 -3.40 -8.29 -13.38
N ARG A 12 -2.33 -7.49 -13.48
CA ARG A 12 -0.98 -7.88 -13.03
C ARG A 12 -0.90 -8.03 -11.52
N ILE A 13 -1.50 -7.10 -10.75
CA ILE A 13 -1.57 -7.21 -9.29
C ILE A 13 -2.28 -8.52 -8.89
N GLY A 14 -3.44 -8.80 -9.50
CA GLY A 14 -4.21 -10.02 -9.21
C GLY A 14 -3.46 -11.30 -9.56
N THR A 15 -2.88 -11.38 -10.76
CA THR A 15 -2.13 -12.57 -11.19
C THR A 15 -0.92 -12.83 -10.29
N ARG A 16 -0.18 -11.78 -9.94
CA ARG A 16 0.98 -11.88 -9.03
C ARG A 16 0.54 -12.33 -7.65
N LEU A 17 -0.52 -11.73 -7.11
CA LEU A 17 -1.05 -12.07 -5.80
C LEU A 17 -1.48 -13.54 -5.72
N ILE A 18 -2.20 -14.04 -6.73
CA ILE A 18 -2.62 -15.45 -6.78
C ILE A 18 -1.41 -16.37 -6.78
N ALA A 19 -0.39 -16.05 -7.58
CA ALA A 19 0.83 -16.86 -7.65
C ALA A 19 1.60 -16.85 -6.32
N GLU A 20 1.79 -15.68 -5.71
CA GLU A 20 2.49 -15.53 -4.42
C GLU A 20 1.71 -16.23 -3.29
N GLN A 21 0.39 -16.09 -3.26
CA GLN A 21 -0.46 -16.77 -2.28
C GLN A 21 -0.38 -18.30 -2.43
N HIS A 22 -0.46 -18.80 -3.67
CA HIS A 22 -0.34 -20.24 -3.93
C HIS A 22 1.00 -20.80 -3.46
N LEU A 23 2.10 -20.12 -3.79
CA LEU A 23 3.43 -20.51 -3.36
C LEU A 23 3.56 -20.48 -1.83
N ALA A 24 3.10 -19.42 -1.18
CA ALA A 24 3.16 -19.29 0.27
C ALA A 24 2.37 -20.40 0.99
N LEU A 25 1.17 -20.71 0.52
CA LEU A 25 0.36 -21.80 1.06
C LEU A 25 0.99 -23.17 0.80
N HIS A 26 1.56 -23.38 -0.39
CA HIS A 26 2.25 -24.63 -0.72
C HIS A 26 3.43 -24.88 0.24
N PHE A 27 4.28 -23.87 0.47
CA PHE A 27 5.39 -24.00 1.40
C PHE A 27 4.93 -24.19 2.86
N ALA A 28 3.87 -23.51 3.26
CA ALA A 28 3.30 -23.68 4.61
C ALA A 28 2.68 -25.06 4.85
N SER A 29 2.26 -25.77 3.80
CA SER A 29 1.67 -27.11 3.88
C SER A 29 2.67 -28.27 3.83
N GLN A 30 3.96 -27.97 3.55
CA GLN A 30 4.98 -29.01 3.52
C GLN A 30 5.35 -29.43 4.95
N PRO A 31 5.40 -30.75 5.25
CA PRO A 31 5.86 -31.24 6.55
C PRO A 31 7.34 -30.88 6.76
N ILE A 32 7.65 -30.35 7.95
CA ILE A 32 9.02 -30.03 8.39
C ILE A 32 9.77 -31.36 8.56
N GLY A 33 10.27 -31.95 7.48
CA GLY A 33 10.87 -33.28 7.66
C GLY A 33 11.77 -33.82 6.54
N ASP A 34 11.69 -33.36 5.33
CA ASP A 34 12.49 -33.93 4.25
C ASP A 34 13.17 -32.82 3.41
N ALA A 35 14.22 -32.22 3.97
CA ALA A 35 15.19 -31.52 3.14
C ALA A 35 16.12 -32.55 2.53
N PRO A 36 16.15 -32.80 1.20
CA PRO A 36 17.21 -33.58 0.57
C PRO A 36 18.51 -32.80 0.77
N SER A 37 19.46 -33.46 1.45
CA SER A 37 20.83 -33.01 1.61
C SER A 37 21.51 -33.01 0.24
N GLY A 38 21.49 -31.87 -0.46
CA GLY A 38 22.19 -31.75 -1.73
C GLY A 38 21.84 -30.45 -2.46
N GLU A 39 22.85 -29.60 -2.50
CA GLU A 39 22.98 -28.36 -3.30
C GLU A 39 22.53 -27.06 -2.68
N ALA A 40 23.55 -26.41 -2.09
CA ALA A 40 23.55 -25.01 -1.69
C ALA A 40 23.37 -24.09 -2.90
N ASN A 41 22.32 -23.27 -2.92
CA ASN A 41 22.34 -21.87 -3.37
C ASN A 41 20.96 -21.27 -3.67
N GLN A 42 19.99 -21.44 -2.77
CA GLN A 42 18.91 -20.46 -2.65
C GLN A 42 18.38 -20.55 -1.21
N LYS A 43 18.87 -19.67 -0.35
CA LYS A 43 18.28 -19.44 0.97
C LYS A 43 16.90 -18.79 0.80
N LEU A 44 15.88 -19.61 0.56
CA LEU A 44 14.52 -19.21 0.96
C LEU A 44 14.50 -19.11 2.48
N PRO A 45 13.84 -18.14 3.07
CA PRO A 45 13.72 -18.01 4.53
C PRO A 45 12.94 -19.21 5.08
N THR A 46 13.65 -20.16 5.66
CA THR A 46 13.11 -21.34 6.36
C THR A 46 12.72 -21.01 7.81
N SER A 47 12.32 -19.77 8.10
CA SER A 47 11.69 -19.45 9.37
C SER A 47 10.20 -19.77 9.25
N PRO A 48 9.60 -20.53 10.19
CA PRO A 48 8.15 -20.67 10.22
C PRO A 48 7.53 -19.27 10.24
N LEU A 49 6.61 -19.00 9.32
CA LEU A 49 5.85 -17.75 9.31
C LEU A 49 5.24 -17.55 10.70
N PRO A 50 5.20 -16.32 11.22
CA PRO A 50 4.49 -16.02 12.45
C PRO A 50 3.07 -16.61 12.39
N SER A 51 2.50 -16.99 13.54
CA SER A 51 1.21 -17.68 13.64
C SER A 51 0.01 -16.90 13.06
N ASN A 52 0.20 -15.61 12.78
CA ASN A 52 -0.80 -14.71 12.22
C ASN A 52 -0.77 -14.59 10.68
N TYR A 53 0.03 -15.43 9.99
CA TYR A 53 0.07 -15.41 8.52
C TYR A 53 -0.79 -16.53 7.91
N ILE A 54 -1.57 -16.16 6.88
CA ILE A 54 -2.28 -17.10 5.99
C ILE A 54 -1.78 -16.85 4.58
N GLY A 55 -0.79 -17.63 4.17
CA GLY A 55 -0.09 -17.38 2.92
C GLY A 55 0.66 -16.03 2.97
N VAL A 56 0.30 -15.07 2.11
CA VAL A 56 0.88 -13.73 2.06
C VAL A 56 0.12 -12.69 2.91
N ILE A 57 -0.99 -13.09 3.54
CA ILE A 57 -1.84 -12.21 4.34
C ILE A 57 -1.38 -12.28 5.79
N ASP A 58 -1.08 -11.14 6.38
CA ASP A 58 -0.93 -10.97 7.82
C ASP A 58 -2.29 -10.57 8.41
N THR A 59 -2.85 -11.42 9.27
CA THR A 59 -4.17 -11.23 9.87
C THR A 59 -4.19 -10.20 11.01
N ALA A 60 -3.01 -9.80 11.48
CA ALA A 60 -2.80 -8.83 12.56
C ALA A 60 -1.76 -7.77 12.18
N LEU A 61 -1.77 -7.34 10.92
CA LEU A 61 -0.85 -6.33 10.41
C LEU A 61 -1.05 -5.00 11.15
N GLN A 62 0.03 -4.50 11.73
CA GLN A 62 0.07 -3.20 12.39
C GLN A 62 0.70 -2.15 11.46
N PRO A 63 -0.07 -1.17 10.95
CA PRO A 63 0.46 -0.13 10.05
C PRO A 63 1.62 0.64 10.65
N ALA A 64 1.59 0.95 11.96
CA ALA A 64 2.65 1.69 12.62
C ALA A 64 4.03 1.01 12.50
N ARG A 65 4.08 -0.34 12.53
CA ARG A 65 5.34 -1.08 12.35
C ARG A 65 5.87 -0.94 10.94
N ILE A 66 4.98 -1.02 9.93
CA ILE A 66 5.39 -0.83 8.53
C ILE A 66 5.85 0.61 8.29
N ILE A 67 5.14 1.59 8.85
CA ILE A 67 5.52 3.01 8.73
C ILE A 67 6.92 3.24 9.30
N ARG A 68 7.26 2.66 10.45
CA ARG A 68 8.60 2.77 11.03
C ARG A 68 9.69 2.16 10.14
N LEU A 69 9.45 0.97 9.57
CA LEU A 69 10.40 0.35 8.64
C LEU A 69 10.61 1.20 7.38
N CYS A 70 9.51 1.76 6.84
CA CYS A 70 9.58 2.64 5.67
C CYS A 70 10.26 3.98 6.02
N GLU A 71 10.03 4.54 7.22
CA GLU A 71 10.70 5.74 7.72
C GLU A 71 12.21 5.57 7.75
N ASP A 72 12.68 4.45 8.34
CA ASP A 72 14.12 4.15 8.42
C ASP A 72 14.72 4.08 7.02
N PHE A 73 14.10 3.31 6.12
CA PHE A 73 14.55 3.15 4.75
C PHE A 73 14.57 4.48 3.97
N VAL A 74 13.48 5.25 4.00
CA VAL A 74 13.39 6.54 3.28
C VAL A 74 14.30 7.57 3.91
N GLY A 75 14.44 7.57 5.24
CA GLY A 75 15.33 8.44 5.98
C GLY A 75 16.80 8.24 5.61
N GLU A 76 17.25 6.99 5.52
CA GLU A 76 18.63 6.66 5.09
C GLU A 76 18.93 7.16 3.67
N ILE A 77 17.94 7.01 2.77
CA ILE A 77 18.09 7.49 1.40
C ILE A 77 18.13 9.03 1.35
N CYS A 78 17.32 9.72 2.16
CA CYS A 78 17.35 11.19 2.23
C CYS A 78 18.66 11.70 2.84
N GLU A 79 19.17 11.04 3.88
CA GLU A 79 20.47 11.37 4.48
C GLU A 79 21.62 11.20 3.49
N LEU A 80 21.60 10.11 2.70
CA LEU A 80 22.60 9.86 1.64
C LEU A 80 22.53 10.93 0.52
N LYS A 81 21.32 11.32 0.11
CA LYS A 81 21.15 12.21 -1.04
C LYS A 81 21.25 13.70 -0.66
N TYR A 82 20.64 14.08 0.45
CA TYR A 82 20.46 15.48 0.86
C TYR A 82 21.27 15.86 2.11
N GLY A 83 21.87 14.86 2.81
CA GLY A 83 22.59 15.09 4.07
C GLY A 83 21.64 15.40 5.25
N VAL A 84 20.34 15.18 5.09
CA VAL A 84 19.30 15.51 6.08
C VAL A 84 18.29 14.38 6.18
N ARG A 85 17.89 14.07 7.42
CA ARG A 85 16.80 13.13 7.73
C ARG A 85 15.69 13.87 8.47
N PRO A 86 14.56 14.20 7.81
CA PRO A 86 13.39 14.75 8.49
C PRO A 86 12.86 13.81 9.55
N ARG A 87 12.26 14.34 10.62
CA ARG A 87 11.63 13.54 11.68
C ARG A 87 10.23 13.15 11.26
N LEU A 88 9.78 11.97 11.72
CA LEU A 88 8.41 11.49 11.55
C LEU A 88 7.79 11.19 12.92
N GLU A 89 6.55 11.63 13.11
CA GLU A 89 5.79 11.40 14.33
C GLU A 89 4.52 10.61 14.00
N ILE A 90 4.30 9.51 14.74
CA ILE A 90 3.10 8.67 14.59
C ILE A 90 2.17 8.94 15.76
N GLY A 91 0.94 9.32 15.42
CA GLY A 91 -0.14 9.56 16.37
C GLY A 91 -1.41 8.79 16.02
N GLY A 92 -2.47 9.01 16.82
CA GLY A 92 -3.75 8.31 16.66
C GLY A 92 -3.74 6.94 17.34
N GLU A 93 -4.02 5.88 16.59
CA GLU A 93 -4.14 4.51 17.07
C GLU A 93 -2.99 3.62 16.53
N PRO A 94 -1.76 3.76 17.05
CA PRO A 94 -0.58 3.05 16.54
C PRO A 94 -0.66 1.54 16.74
N ASP A 95 -1.45 1.07 17.70
CA ASP A 95 -1.63 -0.36 18.03
C ASP A 95 -2.75 -1.00 17.18
N ALA A 96 -3.46 -0.20 16.35
CA ALA A 96 -4.49 -0.73 15.46
C ALA A 96 -3.90 -1.80 14.53
N ALA A 97 -4.64 -2.92 14.39
CA ALA A 97 -4.25 -4.04 13.56
C ALA A 97 -5.42 -4.48 12.68
N PHE A 98 -5.13 -4.97 11.49
CA PHE A 98 -6.12 -5.46 10.54
C PHE A 98 -5.51 -6.50 9.61
N ALA A 99 -6.35 -7.29 8.94
CA ALA A 99 -5.86 -8.29 7.99
C ALA A 99 -5.53 -7.64 6.66
N HIS A 100 -4.27 -7.70 6.23
CA HIS A 100 -3.86 -7.17 4.92
C HIS A 100 -2.55 -7.82 4.43
N ILE A 101 -2.11 -7.46 3.23
CA ILE A 101 -0.86 -7.92 2.62
C ILE A 101 0.25 -6.91 2.92
N PRO A 102 1.25 -7.27 3.76
CA PRO A 102 2.28 -6.34 4.22
C PRO A 102 3.05 -5.67 3.07
N VAL A 103 3.44 -6.43 2.05
CA VAL A 103 4.25 -5.93 0.91
C VAL A 103 3.52 -4.82 0.13
N HIS A 104 2.18 -4.90 0.01
CA HIS A 104 1.40 -3.85 -0.66
C HIS A 104 1.35 -2.57 0.17
N VAL A 105 1.14 -2.69 1.49
CA VAL A 105 1.13 -1.55 2.40
C VAL A 105 2.51 -0.90 2.47
N GLU A 106 3.57 -1.70 2.56
CA GLU A 106 4.95 -1.23 2.55
C GLU A 106 5.27 -0.42 1.29
N TYR A 107 4.89 -0.94 0.10
CA TYR A 107 5.07 -0.21 -1.15
C TYR A 107 4.37 1.15 -1.14
N ILE A 108 3.07 1.18 -0.76
CA ILE A 108 2.27 2.42 -0.73
C ILE A 108 2.91 3.42 0.24
N ILE A 109 3.18 3.01 1.47
CA ILE A 109 3.76 3.88 2.50
C ILE A 109 5.13 4.41 2.08
N THR A 110 5.99 3.57 1.51
CA THR A 110 7.31 3.99 1.01
C THR A 110 7.19 5.11 -0.02
N GLU A 111 6.28 4.97 -1.02
CA GLU A 111 6.09 5.98 -2.05
C GLU A 111 5.52 7.28 -1.48
N LEU A 112 4.56 7.20 -0.55
CA LEU A 112 3.99 8.38 0.09
C LEU A 112 5.00 9.10 0.99
N LEU A 113 5.79 8.36 1.78
CA LEU A 113 6.84 8.93 2.62
C LEU A 113 7.96 9.56 1.78
N LYS A 114 8.39 8.93 0.68
CA LYS A 114 9.37 9.54 -0.24
C LYS A 114 8.92 10.91 -0.72
N ASN A 115 7.65 11.04 -1.09
CA ASN A 115 7.09 12.32 -1.53
C ASN A 115 7.08 13.35 -0.39
N ALA A 116 6.63 12.98 0.80
CA ALA A 116 6.57 13.86 1.97
C ALA A 116 7.97 14.31 2.43
N PHE A 117 8.92 13.38 2.56
CA PHE A 117 10.30 13.66 2.97
C PHE A 117 10.98 14.61 1.96
N ARG A 118 10.86 14.29 0.68
CA ARG A 118 11.41 15.12 -0.39
C ARG A 118 10.83 16.54 -0.36
N ALA A 119 9.51 16.69 -0.31
CA ALA A 119 8.85 17.98 -0.28
C ALA A 119 9.31 18.82 0.92
N THR A 120 9.42 18.21 2.10
CA THR A 120 9.87 18.85 3.33
C THR A 120 11.32 19.35 3.21
N ILE A 121 12.22 18.56 2.61
CA ILE A 121 13.62 18.93 2.40
C ILE A 121 13.73 20.04 1.33
N GLU A 122 13.10 19.86 0.18
CA GLU A 122 13.16 20.83 -0.93
C GLU A 122 12.57 22.21 -0.57
N SER A 123 11.63 22.26 0.39
CA SER A 123 11.07 23.52 0.91
C SER A 123 11.91 24.17 2.02
N GLY A 124 12.97 23.52 2.50
CA GLY A 124 13.80 24.00 3.60
C GLY A 124 13.14 23.90 4.98
N ASN A 125 12.10 23.05 5.10
CA ASN A 125 11.32 22.86 6.33
C ASN A 125 11.69 21.55 7.07
N GLU A 126 12.94 21.10 6.95
CA GLU A 126 13.41 19.83 7.50
C GLU A 126 13.33 19.73 9.03
N ARG A 127 13.09 20.84 9.72
CA ARG A 127 12.87 20.89 11.17
C ARG A 127 11.44 20.52 11.57
N GLU A 128 10.49 20.72 10.67
CA GLU A 128 9.10 20.36 10.90
C GLU A 128 8.93 18.85 10.73
N PRO A 129 8.29 18.17 11.69
CA PRO A 129 8.07 16.74 11.57
C PRO A 129 7.01 16.43 10.51
N ILE A 130 7.17 15.27 9.85
CA ILE A 130 6.10 14.67 9.08
C ILE A 130 5.18 13.96 10.06
N GLU A 131 3.92 14.36 10.09
CA GLU A 131 2.91 13.81 10.99
C GLU A 131 2.17 12.65 10.31
N VAL A 132 2.18 11.48 10.92
CA VAL A 132 1.38 10.33 10.48
C VAL A 132 0.32 10.06 11.54
N THR A 133 -0.96 10.05 11.15
CA THR A 133 -2.06 9.73 12.05
C THR A 133 -2.75 8.47 11.57
N ILE A 134 -2.87 7.47 12.44
CA ILE A 134 -3.57 6.22 12.17
C ILE A 134 -4.93 6.25 12.86
N ALA A 135 -5.99 5.94 12.13
CA ALA A 135 -7.35 5.85 12.66
C ALA A 135 -8.03 4.58 12.12
N ALA A 136 -8.43 3.70 13.00
CA ALA A 136 -9.29 2.57 12.65
C ALA A 136 -10.74 3.06 12.52
N ALA A 137 -11.46 2.56 11.52
CA ALA A 137 -12.89 2.81 11.45
C ALA A 137 -13.58 2.13 12.64
N PRO A 138 -14.51 2.82 13.34
CA PRO A 138 -15.25 2.18 14.41
C PRO A 138 -16.04 0.99 13.88
N ASP A 139 -16.06 -0.11 14.62
CA ASP A 139 -16.94 -1.24 14.34
C ASP A 139 -18.39 -0.75 14.47
N VAL A 140 -19.04 -0.46 13.35
CA VAL A 140 -20.46 -0.09 13.33
C VAL A 140 -21.27 -1.39 13.27
N PRO A 141 -21.93 -1.80 14.36
CA PRO A 141 -22.81 -2.94 14.33
C PRO A 141 -24.02 -2.63 13.40
N GLY A 142 -24.14 -3.34 12.29
CA GLY A 142 -25.35 -3.27 11.44
C GLY A 142 -25.32 -2.30 10.25
N SER A 143 -24.19 -1.85 9.78
CA SER A 143 -24.10 -1.14 8.49
C SER A 143 -24.26 -2.11 7.32
N GLU A 144 -25.49 -2.52 7.06
CA GLU A 144 -25.87 -3.11 5.78
C GLU A 144 -25.73 -2.02 4.70
N ARG A 145 -24.68 -2.10 3.88
CA ARG A 145 -24.67 -1.32 2.63
C ARG A 145 -25.75 -1.93 1.73
N PRO A 146 -26.69 -1.13 1.18
CA PRO A 146 -27.58 -1.64 0.16
C PRO A 146 -26.72 -2.14 -1.01
N ILE A 147 -26.89 -3.41 -1.33
CA ILE A 147 -26.38 -3.97 -2.58
C ILE A 147 -27.11 -3.19 -3.67
N GLN A 148 -26.40 -2.32 -4.41
CA GLN A 148 -26.91 -1.84 -5.68
C GLN A 148 -26.91 -3.06 -6.60
N GLU A 149 -28.09 -3.65 -6.73
CA GLU A 149 -28.39 -4.58 -7.82
C GLU A 149 -28.26 -3.79 -9.12
N ASP A 150 -27.16 -3.99 -9.83
CA ASP A 150 -27.08 -3.64 -11.25
C ASP A 150 -28.10 -4.52 -11.97
N ALA A 151 -29.26 -3.93 -12.28
CA ALA A 151 -30.24 -4.50 -13.18
C ALA A 151 -29.58 -4.67 -14.57
N ASP A 152 -29.53 -5.86 -15.04
CA ASP A 152 -29.91 -6.29 -16.39
C ASP A 152 -29.09 -7.49 -16.88
N VAL A 153 -29.63 -8.68 -16.71
CA VAL A 153 -29.71 -9.68 -17.79
C VAL A 153 -30.87 -10.61 -17.46
N GLY A 154 -31.99 -10.41 -18.16
CA GLY A 154 -33.13 -11.28 -18.06
C GLY A 154 -32.85 -12.69 -18.54
N PHE A 155 -33.28 -13.67 -17.74
CA PHE A 155 -33.62 -14.99 -18.23
C PHE A 155 -34.88 -15.46 -17.49
N GLU A 156 -36.04 -15.33 -18.19
CA GLU A 156 -37.30 -15.90 -17.72
C GLU A 156 -37.26 -17.41 -17.80
N LEU A 157 -37.52 -18.08 -16.68
CA LEU A 157 -38.07 -19.42 -16.66
C LEU A 157 -39.17 -19.52 -15.60
N ASN A 158 -40.40 -19.57 -16.14
CA ASN A 158 -41.64 -19.91 -15.43
C ASN A 158 -41.53 -21.27 -14.74
N SER A 159 -41.89 -21.30 -13.46
CA SER A 159 -42.70 -22.40 -12.91
C SER A 159 -43.29 -22.02 -11.56
N ASN A 160 -44.62 -22.10 -11.53
CA ASN A 160 -45.46 -22.01 -10.34
C ASN A 160 -45.03 -23.04 -9.28
N GLU A 161 -44.93 -22.60 -8.03
CA GLU A 161 -45.46 -23.32 -6.88
C GLU A 161 -45.45 -22.44 -5.61
N ASN A 162 -46.50 -22.59 -4.80
CA ASN A 162 -46.93 -21.79 -3.67
C ASN A 162 -46.02 -21.83 -2.43
N PRO A 163 -46.14 -20.82 -1.52
CA PRO A 163 -45.21 -20.62 -0.40
C PRO A 163 -45.63 -21.47 0.83
N VAL A 164 -44.68 -22.18 1.40
CA VAL A 164 -44.73 -22.60 2.80
C VAL A 164 -43.67 -21.85 3.57
N ALA A 165 -44.15 -21.04 4.49
CA ALA A 165 -43.37 -20.29 5.44
C ALA A 165 -42.53 -21.24 6.33
N ASN A 166 -41.21 -21.05 6.32
CA ASN A 166 -40.37 -21.33 7.47
C ASN A 166 -39.34 -20.22 7.58
N GLN A 167 -39.65 -19.27 8.45
CA GLN A 167 -38.73 -18.31 9.01
C GLN A 167 -37.76 -19.05 9.93
N GLU A 168 -36.55 -19.25 9.47
CA GLU A 168 -35.37 -19.24 10.32
C GLU A 168 -34.35 -18.36 9.61
N ALA A 169 -34.43 -17.07 9.91
CA ALA A 169 -33.42 -16.11 9.56
C ALA A 169 -32.13 -16.42 10.35
N MET A 170 -31.30 -17.29 9.83
CA MET A 170 -29.89 -17.30 10.17
C MET A 170 -29.32 -15.99 9.66
N GLY A 171 -29.16 -15.01 10.56
CA GLY A 171 -28.44 -13.78 10.30
C GLY A 171 -27.02 -14.12 9.88
N GLN A 172 -26.78 -14.12 8.58
CA GLN A 172 -25.44 -14.04 8.03
C GLN A 172 -24.96 -12.62 8.32
N THR A 173 -24.32 -12.43 9.48
CA THR A 173 -23.48 -11.26 9.74
C THR A 173 -22.33 -11.33 8.73
N SER A 174 -22.43 -10.51 7.67
CA SER A 174 -21.28 -10.26 6.80
C SER A 174 -20.13 -9.80 7.69
N PRO A 175 -18.93 -10.41 7.59
CA PRO A 175 -17.79 -9.99 8.40
C PRO A 175 -17.53 -8.51 8.09
N SER A 176 -17.64 -7.65 9.10
CA SER A 176 -17.31 -6.23 8.95
C SER A 176 -15.83 -6.13 8.60
N SER A 177 -15.53 -5.79 7.36
CA SER A 177 -14.18 -5.53 6.91
C SER A 177 -13.66 -4.32 7.67
N GLN A 178 -12.67 -4.52 8.55
CA GLN A 178 -12.06 -3.44 9.31
C GLN A 178 -11.32 -2.49 8.34
N SER A 179 -11.66 -1.20 8.37
CA SER A 179 -11.03 -0.17 7.57
C SER A 179 -10.07 0.65 8.41
N ILE A 180 -8.89 0.95 7.88
CA ILE A 180 -7.91 1.83 8.52
C ILE A 180 -7.61 3.00 7.59
N THR A 181 -7.63 4.21 8.14
CA THR A 181 -7.21 5.43 7.45
C THR A 181 -5.89 5.91 8.04
N ILE A 182 -4.90 6.13 7.18
CA ILE A 182 -3.59 6.68 7.52
C ILE A 182 -3.48 8.05 6.86
N ARG A 183 -3.37 9.11 7.66
CA ARG A 183 -3.08 10.46 7.16
C ARG A 183 -1.59 10.71 7.27
N ILE A 184 -0.96 11.13 6.19
CA ILE A 184 0.43 11.60 6.14
C ILE A 184 0.39 13.08 5.82
N ARG A 185 0.90 13.91 6.72
CA ARG A 185 0.96 15.36 6.60
C ARG A 185 2.40 15.84 6.52
N ASP A 186 2.73 16.57 5.50
CA ASP A 186 3.99 17.29 5.36
C ASP A 186 3.82 18.81 5.43
N ARG A 187 4.94 19.50 5.63
CA ARG A 187 5.07 20.96 5.56
C ARG A 187 5.93 21.38 4.37
N GLY A 188 5.85 20.61 3.29
CA GLY A 188 6.66 20.76 2.08
C GLY A 188 6.20 21.86 1.12
N GLY A 189 5.46 22.87 1.59
CA GLY A 189 5.03 23.99 0.75
C GLY A 189 3.83 23.69 -0.15
N GLY A 190 3.31 22.47 -0.15
CA GLY A 190 2.15 22.06 -0.93
C GLY A 190 2.42 21.86 -2.44
N ILE A 191 1.41 21.41 -3.15
CA ILE A 191 1.44 21.14 -4.58
C ILE A 191 0.83 22.34 -5.32
N PRO A 192 1.50 22.92 -6.34
CA PRO A 192 0.93 23.99 -7.14
C PRO A 192 -0.43 23.60 -7.74
N PRO A 193 -1.41 24.51 -7.78
CA PRO A 193 -2.76 24.22 -8.29
C PRO A 193 -2.76 23.69 -9.73
N GLU A 194 -1.83 24.13 -10.56
CA GLU A 194 -1.66 23.66 -11.94
C GLU A 194 -1.09 22.25 -12.05
N VAL A 195 -0.36 21.79 -11.03
CA VAL A 195 0.24 20.44 -10.95
C VAL A 195 -0.74 19.43 -10.36
N LEU A 196 -1.57 19.86 -9.41
CA LEU A 196 -2.48 18.99 -8.64
C LEU A 196 -3.38 18.09 -9.52
N PRO A 197 -3.95 18.54 -10.66
CA PRO A 197 -4.74 17.66 -11.54
C PRO A 197 -3.93 16.55 -12.20
N HIS A 198 -2.61 16.69 -12.28
CA HIS A 198 -1.72 15.81 -13.03
C HIS A 198 -1.01 14.76 -12.17
N ILE A 199 -1.09 14.84 -10.84
CA ILE A 199 -0.36 13.95 -9.91
C ILE A 199 -0.73 12.47 -10.08
N TRP A 200 -1.89 12.18 -10.65
CA TRP A 200 -2.39 10.83 -10.91
C TRP A 200 -2.04 10.31 -12.31
N SER A 201 -1.38 11.13 -13.13
CA SER A 201 -0.98 10.75 -14.48
C SER A 201 0.28 9.89 -14.43
N TYR A 202 0.29 8.78 -15.17
CA TYR A 202 1.48 7.95 -15.32
C TYR A 202 2.60 8.72 -16.00
N SER A 203 3.82 8.49 -15.56
CA SER A 203 5.04 9.17 -16.04
C SER A 203 5.08 10.68 -15.76
N PHE A 204 4.15 11.20 -14.96
CA PHE A 204 4.22 12.59 -14.52
C PHE A 204 5.15 12.69 -13.31
N THR A 205 6.18 13.51 -13.43
CA THR A 205 7.10 13.82 -12.33
C THR A 205 7.44 15.30 -12.37
N THR A 206 7.59 15.90 -11.21
CA THR A 206 8.13 17.25 -11.04
C THR A 206 9.66 17.24 -10.95
N PHE A 207 10.26 16.05 -11.04
CA PHE A 207 11.70 15.89 -11.03
C PHE A 207 12.28 16.26 -12.39
N SER A 208 13.20 17.23 -12.45
CA SER A 208 13.89 17.59 -13.68
C SER A 208 15.07 16.64 -13.94
N ASP A 209 15.26 16.18 -15.18
CA ASP A 209 16.36 15.32 -15.62
C ASP A 209 17.76 15.91 -15.39
N MET A 210 17.85 17.17 -14.96
CA MET A 210 19.12 17.85 -14.66
C MET A 210 19.90 17.19 -13.51
N ASP A 211 19.23 16.46 -12.61
CA ASP A 211 19.88 15.76 -11.48
C ASP A 211 20.58 14.47 -11.91
N PHE A 212 20.30 13.95 -13.11
CA PHE A 212 20.96 12.77 -13.65
C PHE A 212 22.27 13.06 -14.40
N GLN A 213 22.54 14.34 -14.74
CA GLN A 213 23.64 14.70 -15.63
C GLN A 213 24.91 15.19 -14.92
N ASN A 214 24.98 15.19 -13.59
CA ASN A 214 26.20 15.52 -12.87
C ASN A 214 27.00 14.24 -12.52
N PRO A 215 27.96 13.82 -13.38
CA PRO A 215 28.76 12.62 -13.12
C PRO A 215 29.84 12.81 -12.04
N GLU A 216 29.97 14.02 -11.47
CA GLU A 216 31.05 14.34 -10.53
C GLU A 216 30.75 13.95 -9.06
N ASN A 217 29.52 13.63 -8.72
CA ASN A 217 29.19 13.07 -7.41
C ASN A 217 29.21 11.55 -7.46
N GLY A 218 30.38 10.95 -7.18
CA GLY A 218 30.71 9.53 -7.25
C GLY A 218 29.88 8.56 -6.39
N ASN A 219 28.66 8.93 -6.00
CA ASN A 219 27.75 8.11 -5.20
C ASN A 219 26.62 7.44 -6.01
N LEU A 220 26.54 7.67 -7.33
CA LEU A 220 25.54 7.02 -8.21
C LEU A 220 25.72 5.49 -8.31
N GLY A 221 26.94 4.98 -8.06
CA GLY A 221 27.19 3.54 -8.03
C GLY A 221 26.49 2.82 -6.88
N ALA A 222 26.37 3.46 -5.71
CA ALA A 222 25.70 2.88 -4.55
C ALA A 222 24.16 2.84 -4.74
N LEU A 223 23.58 3.86 -5.36
CA LEU A 223 22.13 3.91 -5.66
C LEU A 223 21.74 2.88 -6.71
N ASN A 224 22.56 2.64 -7.73
CA ASN A 224 22.35 1.57 -8.70
C ASN A 224 22.53 0.18 -8.08
N THR A 225 23.44 0.01 -7.13
CA THR A 225 23.67 -1.26 -6.44
C THR A 225 22.48 -1.62 -5.54
N ILE A 226 21.85 -0.63 -4.89
CA ILE A 226 20.62 -0.82 -4.12
C ILE A 226 19.47 -1.21 -5.06
N ALA A 227 19.39 -0.63 -6.27
CA ALA A 227 18.38 -0.98 -7.28
C ALA A 227 18.54 -2.40 -7.86
N THR A 228 19.75 -2.98 -7.83
CA THR A 228 20.05 -4.31 -8.42
C THR A 228 20.01 -5.46 -7.41
N THR A 229 20.01 -5.20 -6.11
CA THR A 229 20.03 -6.24 -5.07
C THR A 229 18.62 -6.69 -4.64
N GLY A 230 17.77 -7.03 -5.59
CA GLY A 230 16.55 -7.81 -5.33
C GLY A 230 15.33 -7.00 -4.95
N GLY A 231 14.47 -6.80 -5.91
CA GLY A 231 13.02 -6.62 -5.83
C GLY A 231 12.51 -5.54 -4.86
N HIS A 232 11.97 -4.48 -5.39
CA HIS A 232 11.18 -3.41 -4.76
C HIS A 232 11.87 -2.07 -4.43
N LEU A 233 13.10 -1.85 -4.80
CA LEU A 233 13.75 -0.55 -4.57
C LEU A 233 13.54 0.38 -5.75
N SER A 234 12.43 1.12 -5.74
CA SER A 234 12.27 2.27 -6.63
C SER A 234 13.24 3.36 -6.22
N SER A 235 14.00 3.90 -7.18
CA SER A 235 14.89 5.04 -6.92
C SER A 235 14.09 6.21 -6.33
N ILE A 236 14.73 7.07 -5.52
CA ILE A 236 14.12 8.33 -5.05
C ILE A 236 13.69 9.22 -6.21
N ALA A 237 14.41 9.16 -7.34
CA ALA A 237 13.98 9.77 -8.57
C ALA A 237 12.74 9.04 -9.09
N GLY A 238 11.57 9.53 -8.74
CA GLY A 238 10.31 8.93 -9.17
C GLY A 238 10.17 9.03 -10.68
N LEU A 239 10.04 7.90 -11.34
CA LEU A 239 9.69 7.80 -12.77
C LEU A 239 8.24 8.26 -13.04
N GLY A 240 7.58 8.89 -12.05
CA GLY A 240 6.20 9.33 -12.15
C GLY A 240 5.17 8.20 -12.05
N TYR A 241 5.55 7.04 -11.53
CA TYR A 241 4.64 5.89 -11.36
C TYR A 241 4.26 5.63 -9.90
N GLY A 242 4.97 6.18 -8.93
CA GLY A 242 4.80 5.89 -7.51
C GLY A 242 3.37 6.13 -7.02
N LEU A 243 2.86 7.35 -7.20
CA LEU A 243 1.52 7.71 -6.71
C LEU A 243 0.38 7.01 -7.47
N PRO A 244 0.37 6.94 -8.84
CA PRO A 244 -0.63 6.16 -9.57
C PRO A 244 -0.65 4.67 -9.21
N LEU A 245 0.52 4.06 -9.03
CA LEU A 245 0.63 2.65 -8.68
C LEU A 245 0.21 2.39 -7.23
N SER A 246 0.58 3.27 -6.28
CA SER A 246 0.08 3.23 -4.90
C SER A 246 -1.44 3.27 -4.84
N ARG A 247 -2.05 4.13 -5.66
CA ARG A 247 -3.51 4.21 -5.80
C ARG A 247 -4.10 2.90 -6.34
N ALA A 248 -3.47 2.30 -7.36
CA ALA A 248 -3.93 1.02 -7.92
C ALA A 248 -3.89 -0.11 -6.88
N TYR A 249 -2.84 -0.17 -6.03
CA TYR A 249 -2.76 -1.14 -4.94
C TYR A 249 -3.83 -0.90 -3.86
N ALA A 250 -4.05 0.36 -3.45
CA ALA A 250 -5.08 0.69 -2.47
C ALA A 250 -6.48 0.33 -2.98
N GLU A 251 -6.81 0.74 -4.21
CA GLU A 251 -8.12 0.50 -4.84
C GLU A 251 -8.37 -0.98 -5.15
N TYR A 252 -7.32 -1.80 -5.29
CA TYR A 252 -7.47 -3.22 -5.58
C TYR A 252 -8.28 -3.95 -4.50
N PHE A 253 -8.12 -3.56 -3.24
CA PHE A 253 -8.86 -4.12 -2.09
C PHE A 253 -9.99 -3.20 -1.61
N GLY A 254 -10.46 -2.27 -2.44
CA GLY A 254 -11.56 -1.38 -2.10
C GLY A 254 -11.18 -0.18 -1.23
N GLY A 255 -9.88 0.07 -1.04
CA GLY A 255 -9.36 1.27 -0.40
C GLY A 255 -9.29 2.47 -1.34
N SER A 256 -8.63 3.54 -0.90
CA SER A 256 -8.46 4.76 -1.69
C SER A 256 -7.27 5.59 -1.23
N ILE A 257 -6.78 6.48 -2.11
CA ILE A 257 -5.84 7.54 -1.75
C ILE A 257 -6.44 8.88 -2.16
N ALA A 258 -6.55 9.81 -1.21
CA ALA A 258 -6.96 11.19 -1.44
C ALA A 258 -5.82 12.14 -1.07
N VAL A 259 -5.62 13.20 -1.86
CA VAL A 259 -4.60 14.21 -1.64
C VAL A 259 -5.29 15.57 -1.46
N GLN A 260 -5.00 16.23 -0.34
CA GLN A 260 -5.41 17.60 -0.06
C GLN A 260 -4.14 18.43 0.09
N SER A 261 -4.00 19.45 -0.73
CA SER A 261 -2.82 20.29 -0.73
C SER A 261 -3.20 21.76 -0.62
N LEU A 262 -2.46 22.47 0.23
CA LEU A 262 -2.56 23.91 0.38
C LEU A 262 -1.23 24.54 -0.07
N TRP A 263 -1.25 25.17 -1.22
CA TRP A 263 -0.08 25.84 -1.80
C TRP A 263 0.50 26.90 -0.85
N GLY A 264 1.79 26.86 -0.64
CA GLY A 264 2.51 27.69 0.33
C GLY A 264 2.54 27.12 1.75
N TRP A 265 1.90 25.95 2.01
CA TRP A 265 1.81 25.37 3.35
C TRP A 265 2.29 23.90 3.41
N GLY A 266 1.58 23.00 2.77
CA GLY A 266 1.90 21.57 2.82
C GLY A 266 0.83 20.69 2.19
N THR A 267 1.00 19.36 2.36
CA THR A 267 0.10 18.37 1.78
C THR A 267 -0.35 17.37 2.83
N ASP A 268 -1.64 17.03 2.80
CA ASP A 268 -2.24 15.92 3.53
C ASP A 268 -2.60 14.81 2.54
N VAL A 269 -2.05 13.62 2.74
CA VAL A 269 -2.42 12.42 2.00
C VAL A 269 -3.20 11.49 2.91
N TYR A 270 -4.40 11.11 2.48
CA TYR A 270 -5.26 10.16 3.18
C TYR A 270 -5.25 8.83 2.44
N LEU A 271 -4.66 7.82 3.04
CA LEU A 271 -4.67 6.44 2.57
C LEU A 271 -5.72 5.68 3.38
N THR A 272 -6.77 5.23 2.73
CA THR A 272 -7.76 4.33 3.33
C THR A 272 -7.52 2.93 2.81
N LEU A 273 -7.36 1.96 3.71
CA LEU A 273 -7.18 0.55 3.42
C LEU A 273 -8.36 -0.24 3.98
N GLN A 274 -8.83 -1.21 3.20
CA GLN A 274 -9.86 -2.16 3.63
C GLN A 274 -9.18 -3.48 3.99
N GLY A 275 -9.53 -4.04 5.14
CA GLY A 275 -9.06 -5.36 5.52
C GLY A 275 -9.58 -6.43 4.55
N VAL A 276 -8.79 -7.47 4.33
CA VAL A 276 -9.15 -8.62 3.46
C VAL A 276 -10.13 -9.61 4.12
N GLY A 277 -10.91 -9.14 5.09
CA GLY A 277 -11.91 -9.90 5.82
C GLY A 277 -11.46 -10.28 7.23
N LYS A 278 -12.42 -10.70 8.09
CA LYS A 278 -12.10 -11.42 9.33
C LYS A 278 -11.86 -12.88 8.96
N ILE A 279 -10.73 -13.38 9.34
CA ILE A 279 -10.41 -14.80 9.29
C ILE A 279 -10.58 -15.29 10.72
N ASP A 280 -11.70 -15.99 10.99
CA ASP A 280 -11.99 -16.64 12.27
C ASP A 280 -11.14 -17.91 12.43
#